data_adac968517c268a21e737c816da1c063
#
_entry.id   adac968517c268a21e737c816da1c063
#
_cell.length_a   1.000
_cell.length_b   1.000
_cell.length_c   1.000
_cell.angle_alpha   90.00
_cell.angle_beta   90.00
_cell.angle_gamma   90.00
#
_symmetry.space_group_name_H-M   'P 1'
#
loop_
_entity.id
_entity.type
_entity.pdbx_description
1 polymer ?
#
loop_
_entity_poly.entity_id
_entity_poly.type
_entity_poly.pdbx_seq_one_letter_code
_entity_poly.pdbx_strand_id
1 'polypeptide(L)'
;MNPAPTSTVPVSLLVWDAPNIDMSLGSILGGRPSSASRPRFDALGRWLISQAGVDTEPEATVFTNVAAGSTDFVRPWVEALRNTGFAVFAKPKIDESDIDEDMLAHIRARHEQGVLRHLLVASGDSRAFREPLEELVAQGVRVTVLGFREHASFAVNSLVLDFEDLEDIPELFLQPLPRITLETLPAEGAWLPPLRPLSALLRHSIVEPAL
;
A
#
# COMPACT_ATOMS: atom_id res chain seq x y z
N MET A 1 -35.55 3.16 -15.95
CA MET A 1 -34.68 2.52 -14.96
C MET A 1 -34.01 3.66 -14.21
N ASN A 2 -34.46 4.00 -13.00
CA ASN A 2 -33.81 5.06 -12.22
C ASN A 2 -32.41 4.58 -11.83
N PRO A 3 -31.37 5.40 -12.03
CA PRO A 3 -30.06 5.08 -11.49
C PRO A 3 -30.21 4.97 -9.96
N ALA A 4 -29.58 3.93 -9.39
CA ALA A 4 -29.50 3.79 -7.94
C ALA A 4 -28.95 5.10 -7.34
N PRO A 5 -29.43 5.54 -6.16
CA PRO A 5 -28.93 6.75 -5.55
C PRO A 5 -27.42 6.59 -5.35
N THR A 6 -26.66 7.44 -6.01
CA THR A 6 -25.21 7.57 -5.77
C THR A 6 -25.05 7.87 -4.29
N SER A 7 -24.35 7.00 -3.57
CA SER A 7 -23.98 7.26 -2.17
C SER A 7 -23.33 8.64 -2.12
N THR A 8 -23.90 9.54 -1.33
CA THR A 8 -23.36 10.89 -1.12
C THR A 8 -22.38 10.91 0.05
N VAL A 9 -22.17 9.77 0.70
CA VAL A 9 -21.27 9.66 1.85
C VAL A 9 -19.83 9.70 1.36
N PRO A 10 -19.01 10.60 1.91
CA PRO A 10 -17.58 10.64 1.61
C PRO A 10 -16.90 9.31 1.95
N VAL A 11 -15.88 8.92 1.16
CA VAL A 11 -15.20 7.64 1.27
C VAL A 11 -13.72 7.83 1.62
N SER A 12 -13.26 7.03 2.59
CA SER A 12 -11.85 6.73 2.80
C SER A 12 -11.53 5.36 2.17
N LEU A 13 -10.86 5.37 1.04
CA LEU A 13 -10.59 4.15 0.25
C LEU A 13 -9.18 3.65 0.51
N LEU A 14 -9.04 2.41 0.96
CA LEU A 14 -7.80 1.66 0.95
C LEU A 14 -7.73 0.79 -0.31
N VAL A 15 -6.62 0.93 -1.05
CA VAL A 15 -6.26 0.06 -2.18
C VAL A 15 -4.95 -0.64 -1.84
N TRP A 16 -4.97 -1.97 -1.79
CA TRP A 16 -3.85 -2.79 -1.36
C TRP A 16 -3.30 -3.65 -2.50
N ASP A 17 -2.05 -3.41 -2.86
CA ASP A 17 -1.28 -4.18 -3.84
C ASP A 17 -0.61 -5.39 -3.16
N ALA A 18 -1.28 -6.53 -3.16
CA ALA A 18 -0.78 -7.70 -2.46
C ALA A 18 0.55 -8.25 -3.02
N PRO A 19 0.75 -8.34 -4.33
CA PRO A 19 2.04 -8.75 -4.90
C PRO A 19 3.20 -7.83 -4.52
N ASN A 20 3.02 -6.52 -4.60
CA ASN A 20 4.08 -5.55 -4.30
C ASN A 20 4.46 -5.57 -2.82
N ILE A 21 3.47 -5.58 -1.93
CA ILE A 21 3.71 -5.66 -0.47
C ILE A 21 4.37 -7.00 -0.10
N ASP A 22 3.92 -8.15 -0.66
CA ASP A 22 4.56 -9.46 -0.42
C ASP A 22 6.00 -9.48 -0.92
N MET A 23 6.29 -8.85 -2.05
CA MET A 23 7.65 -8.75 -2.61
C MET A 23 8.55 -7.87 -1.73
N SER A 24 8.07 -6.72 -1.30
CA SER A 24 8.78 -5.82 -0.39
C SER A 24 9.05 -6.47 0.96
N LEU A 25 8.05 -7.14 1.53
CA LEU A 25 8.19 -7.93 2.75
C LEU A 25 9.19 -9.07 2.59
N GLY A 26 9.14 -9.79 1.46
CA GLY A 26 10.10 -10.84 1.14
C GLY A 26 11.54 -10.35 1.08
N SER A 27 11.75 -9.14 0.57
CA SER A 27 13.07 -8.49 0.57
C SER A 27 13.59 -8.21 1.98
N ILE A 28 12.71 -7.76 2.88
CA ILE A 28 13.04 -7.50 4.30
C ILE A 28 13.37 -8.79 5.04
N LEU A 29 12.58 -9.85 4.78
CA LEU A 29 12.75 -11.15 5.43
C LEU A 29 13.91 -11.99 4.86
N GLY A 30 14.48 -11.60 3.72
CA GLY A 30 15.46 -12.39 2.99
C GLY A 30 14.87 -13.67 2.37
N GLY A 31 13.55 -13.74 2.16
CA GLY A 31 12.87 -14.90 1.60
C GLY A 31 11.36 -14.73 1.50
N ARG A 32 10.69 -15.79 1.05
CA ARG A 32 9.23 -15.75 0.87
C ARG A 32 8.49 -15.57 2.22
N PRO A 33 7.58 -14.58 2.34
CA PRO A 33 6.80 -14.39 3.56
C PRO A 33 5.95 -15.61 3.93
N SER A 34 6.01 -16.00 5.19
CA SER A 34 5.11 -17.00 5.77
C SER A 34 3.76 -16.36 6.13
N SER A 35 2.75 -17.17 6.44
CA SER A 35 1.48 -16.65 6.93
C SER A 35 1.61 -15.87 8.24
N ALA A 36 2.57 -16.24 9.10
CA ALA A 36 2.82 -15.59 10.38
C ALA A 36 3.52 -14.24 10.25
N SER A 37 4.27 -14.03 9.16
CA SER A 37 4.98 -12.77 8.89
C SER A 37 4.19 -11.77 8.03
N ARG A 38 3.03 -12.19 7.50
CA ARG A 38 2.18 -11.32 6.70
C ARG A 38 1.34 -10.38 7.55
N PRO A 39 0.95 -9.22 7.00
CA PRO A 39 0.03 -8.28 7.65
C PRO A 39 -1.29 -8.94 8.05
N ARG A 40 -1.80 -8.56 9.21
CA ARG A 40 -3.11 -8.96 9.72
C ARG A 40 -4.18 -8.00 9.22
N PHE A 41 -5.03 -8.47 8.32
CA PHE A 41 -6.05 -7.63 7.70
C PHE A 41 -7.19 -7.24 8.67
N ASP A 42 -7.42 -8.00 9.73
CA ASP A 42 -8.33 -7.60 10.80
C ASP A 42 -7.79 -6.37 11.58
N ALA A 43 -6.49 -6.30 11.82
CA ALA A 43 -5.85 -5.13 12.42
C ALA A 43 -5.85 -3.93 11.46
N LEU A 44 -5.52 -4.17 10.18
CA LEU A 44 -5.57 -3.15 9.14
C LEU A 44 -6.96 -2.54 9.00
N GLY A 45 -8.01 -3.37 9.02
CA GLY A 45 -9.39 -2.90 8.96
C GLY A 45 -9.78 -2.03 10.15
N ARG A 46 -9.42 -2.44 11.38
CA ARG A 46 -9.64 -1.62 12.58
C ARG A 46 -8.91 -0.27 12.50
N TRP A 47 -7.66 -0.31 12.05
CA TRP A 47 -6.87 0.91 11.88
C TRP A 47 -7.50 1.83 10.82
N LEU A 48 -7.90 1.30 9.66
CA LEU A 48 -8.58 2.08 8.61
C LEU A 48 -9.85 2.77 9.14
N ILE A 49 -10.67 2.04 9.89
CA ILE A 49 -11.86 2.61 10.54
C ILE A 49 -11.48 3.75 11.49
N SER A 50 -10.39 3.62 12.24
CA SER A 50 -9.93 4.68 13.14
C SER A 50 -9.38 5.91 12.40
N GLN A 51 -8.87 5.74 11.18
CA GLN A 51 -8.40 6.83 10.33
C GLN A 51 -9.53 7.52 9.56
N ALA A 52 -10.62 6.81 9.29
CA ALA A 52 -11.80 7.38 8.67
C ALA A 52 -12.48 8.36 9.65
N GLY A 53 -12.79 9.56 9.18
CA GLY A 53 -13.56 10.52 9.96
C GLY A 53 -14.99 10.01 10.23
N VAL A 54 -15.65 10.58 11.23
CA VAL A 54 -17.02 10.20 11.65
C VAL A 54 -18.03 10.25 10.48
N ASP A 55 -17.78 11.12 9.51
CA ASP A 55 -18.65 11.32 8.36
C ASP A 55 -18.11 10.66 7.07
N THR A 56 -17.22 9.70 7.20
CA THR A 56 -16.55 9.06 6.05
C THR A 56 -16.69 7.56 6.14
N GLU A 57 -17.16 6.92 5.06
CA GLU A 57 -17.27 5.46 4.97
C GLU A 57 -15.90 4.85 4.62
N PRO A 58 -15.36 3.95 5.46
CA PRO A 58 -14.13 3.23 5.13
C PRO A 58 -14.44 2.12 4.12
N GLU A 59 -13.75 2.14 2.99
CA GLU A 59 -13.77 1.07 1.99
C GLU A 59 -12.36 0.50 1.82
N ALA A 60 -12.26 -0.80 1.58
CA ALA A 60 -10.97 -1.45 1.33
C ALA A 60 -11.07 -2.49 0.22
N THR A 61 -10.13 -2.43 -0.72
CA THR A 61 -10.00 -3.39 -1.82
C THR A 61 -8.57 -3.91 -1.89
N VAL A 62 -8.44 -5.23 -1.86
CA VAL A 62 -7.17 -5.93 -2.08
C VAL A 62 -7.09 -6.40 -3.52
N PHE A 63 -6.01 -6.05 -4.19
CA PHE A 63 -5.70 -6.48 -5.55
C PHE A 63 -4.66 -7.58 -5.51
N THR A 64 -4.87 -8.64 -6.30
CA THR A 64 -3.94 -9.77 -6.34
C THR A 64 -3.95 -10.47 -7.70
N ASN A 65 -2.82 -11.06 -8.04
CA ASN A 65 -2.70 -11.98 -9.16
C ASN A 65 -2.81 -13.43 -8.67
N VAL A 66 -3.53 -14.27 -9.42
CA VAL A 66 -3.70 -15.69 -9.15
C VAL A 66 -2.98 -16.50 -10.22
N ALA A 67 -1.88 -17.16 -9.86
CA ALA A 67 -1.16 -18.04 -10.79
C ALA A 67 -2.01 -19.26 -11.17
N ALA A 68 -1.78 -19.78 -12.36
CA ALA A 68 -2.44 -21.01 -12.82
C ALA A 68 -2.20 -22.16 -11.83
N GLY A 69 -3.26 -22.86 -11.44
CA GLY A 69 -3.20 -23.97 -10.47
C GLY A 69 -3.04 -23.58 -9.01
N SER A 70 -2.99 -22.26 -8.67
CA SER A 70 -2.85 -21.82 -7.28
C SER A 70 -4.18 -21.48 -6.59
N THR A 71 -5.31 -21.65 -7.25
CA THR A 71 -6.63 -21.24 -6.76
C THR A 71 -6.95 -21.81 -5.37
N ASP A 72 -6.68 -23.09 -5.13
CA ASP A 72 -6.98 -23.73 -3.86
C ASP A 72 -6.11 -23.23 -2.70
N PHE A 73 -4.88 -22.75 -3.00
CA PHE A 73 -3.99 -22.14 -2.01
C PHE A 73 -4.39 -20.68 -1.69
N VAL A 74 -4.93 -19.96 -2.67
CA VAL A 74 -5.30 -18.55 -2.54
C VAL A 74 -6.70 -18.41 -1.94
N ARG A 75 -7.62 -19.35 -2.21
CA ARG A 75 -9.01 -19.32 -1.77
C ARG A 75 -9.19 -19.03 -0.27
N PRO A 76 -8.54 -19.74 0.69
CA PRO A 76 -8.75 -19.49 2.11
C PRO A 76 -8.37 -18.05 2.52
N TRP A 77 -7.33 -17.52 1.92
CA TRP A 77 -6.90 -16.15 2.17
C TRP A 77 -7.90 -15.12 1.60
N VAL A 78 -8.39 -15.32 0.37
CA VAL A 78 -9.42 -14.46 -0.23
C VAL A 78 -10.71 -14.48 0.60
N GLU A 79 -11.13 -15.66 1.06
CA GLU A 79 -12.32 -15.79 1.91
C GLU A 79 -12.13 -15.11 3.28
N ALA A 80 -10.94 -15.21 3.88
CA ALA A 80 -10.62 -14.52 5.11
C ALA A 80 -10.71 -12.99 4.93
N LEU A 81 -10.15 -12.44 3.86
CA LEU A 81 -10.26 -11.01 3.52
C LEU A 81 -11.71 -10.56 3.40
N ARG A 82 -12.50 -11.30 2.62
CA ARG A 82 -13.92 -10.97 2.41
C ARG A 82 -14.73 -11.05 3.71
N ASN A 83 -14.40 -11.98 4.59
CA ASN A 83 -15.04 -12.11 5.90
C ASN A 83 -14.66 -10.96 6.86
N THR A 84 -13.54 -10.28 6.63
CA THR A 84 -13.14 -9.08 7.39
C THR A 84 -13.60 -7.77 6.74
N GLY A 85 -14.41 -7.84 5.68
CA GLY A 85 -14.99 -6.67 5.04
C GLY A 85 -14.21 -6.08 3.88
N PHE A 86 -13.12 -6.72 3.46
CA PHE A 86 -12.36 -6.28 2.31
C PHE A 86 -12.96 -6.80 0.99
N ALA A 87 -13.11 -5.95 0.00
CA ALA A 87 -13.29 -6.40 -1.37
C ALA A 87 -11.99 -7.01 -1.90
N VAL A 88 -12.09 -7.97 -2.80
CA VAL A 88 -10.91 -8.58 -3.44
C VAL A 88 -11.08 -8.55 -4.95
N PHE A 89 -10.17 -7.89 -5.63
CA PHE A 89 -9.99 -7.99 -7.07
C PHE A 89 -8.91 -9.02 -7.36
N ALA A 90 -9.28 -10.12 -7.99
CA ALA A 90 -8.37 -11.21 -8.32
C ALA A 90 -8.27 -11.37 -9.84
N LYS A 91 -7.07 -11.23 -10.39
CA LYS A 91 -6.79 -11.34 -11.84
C LYS A 91 -5.93 -12.58 -12.10
N PRO A 92 -6.25 -13.41 -13.10
CA PRO A 92 -5.34 -14.47 -13.51
C PRO A 92 -3.97 -13.89 -13.87
N LYS A 93 -2.90 -14.50 -13.35
CA LYS A 93 -1.53 -14.12 -13.72
C LYS A 93 -1.23 -14.66 -15.10
N ILE A 94 -1.30 -13.78 -16.09
CA ILE A 94 -0.84 -14.02 -17.46
C ILE A 94 0.49 -13.26 -17.59
N ASP A 95 1.42 -13.73 -18.39
CA ASP A 95 2.70 -13.07 -18.60
C ASP A 95 2.49 -11.58 -18.87
N GLU A 96 3.24 -10.73 -18.14
CA GLU A 96 3.18 -9.26 -18.19
C GLU A 96 1.83 -8.62 -17.75
N SER A 97 0.88 -9.38 -17.19
CA SER A 97 -0.33 -8.77 -16.62
C SER A 97 -0.04 -8.05 -15.33
N ASP A 98 -0.13 -6.74 -15.37
CA ASP A 98 -0.05 -5.85 -14.22
C ASP A 98 -1.44 -5.56 -13.65
N ILE A 99 -1.54 -5.42 -12.35
CA ILE A 99 -2.77 -5.02 -11.65
C ILE A 99 -2.81 -3.52 -11.37
N ASP A 100 -1.73 -2.80 -11.63
CA ASP A 100 -1.63 -1.37 -11.36
C ASP A 100 -2.67 -0.56 -12.14
N GLU A 101 -2.91 -0.91 -13.40
CA GLU A 101 -3.95 -0.27 -14.21
C GLU A 101 -5.36 -0.50 -13.64
N ASP A 102 -5.63 -1.72 -13.14
CA ASP A 102 -6.91 -2.06 -12.51
C ASP A 102 -7.08 -1.29 -11.20
N MET A 103 -6.00 -1.15 -10.41
CA MET A 103 -5.97 -0.34 -9.19
C MET A 103 -6.25 1.13 -9.50
N LEU A 104 -5.55 1.71 -10.46
CA LEU A 104 -5.75 3.09 -10.90
C LEU A 104 -7.16 3.33 -11.47
N ALA A 105 -7.70 2.37 -12.22
CA ALA A 105 -9.07 2.44 -12.73
C ALA A 105 -10.10 2.45 -11.58
N HIS A 106 -9.89 1.62 -10.55
CA HIS A 106 -10.74 1.59 -9.36
C HIS A 106 -10.70 2.90 -8.59
N ILE A 107 -9.51 3.47 -8.39
CA ILE A 107 -9.32 4.77 -7.74
C ILE A 107 -10.03 5.89 -8.52
N ARG A 108 -9.81 5.95 -9.85
CA ARG A 108 -10.45 6.93 -10.72
C ARG A 108 -11.97 6.86 -10.66
N ALA A 109 -12.53 5.64 -10.71
CA ALA A 109 -13.98 5.47 -10.63
C ALA A 109 -14.58 6.03 -9.32
N ARG A 110 -13.89 5.88 -8.17
CA ARG A 110 -14.33 6.48 -6.90
C ARG A 110 -14.16 7.99 -6.86
N HIS A 111 -13.10 8.50 -7.47
CA HIS A 111 -12.87 9.93 -7.59
C HIS A 111 -13.91 10.60 -8.49
N GLU A 112 -14.22 10.03 -9.65
CA GLU A 112 -15.23 10.52 -10.60
C GLU A 112 -16.66 10.54 -10.02
N GLN A 113 -16.95 9.64 -9.08
CA GLN A 113 -18.19 9.66 -8.31
C GLN A 113 -18.28 10.85 -7.32
N GLY A 114 -17.20 11.58 -7.12
CA GLY A 114 -17.12 12.73 -6.22
C GLY A 114 -17.15 12.39 -4.73
N VAL A 115 -17.01 11.10 -4.38
CA VAL A 115 -17.09 10.64 -2.98
C VAL A 115 -15.73 10.47 -2.31
N LEU A 116 -14.65 10.32 -3.07
CA LEU A 116 -13.30 10.06 -2.55
C LEU A 116 -12.76 11.29 -1.80
N ARG A 117 -12.49 11.14 -0.51
CA ARG A 117 -11.92 12.18 0.35
C ARG A 117 -10.51 11.82 0.82
N HIS A 118 -10.30 10.56 1.15
CA HIS A 118 -9.01 10.06 1.57
C HIS A 118 -8.71 8.77 0.80
N LEU A 119 -7.58 8.74 0.14
CA LEU A 119 -7.04 7.57 -0.54
C LEU A 119 -5.84 7.05 0.23
N LEU A 120 -5.86 5.76 0.58
CA LEU A 120 -4.73 5.05 1.14
C LEU A 120 -4.28 4.00 0.12
N VAL A 121 -3.03 4.07 -0.33
CA VAL A 121 -2.47 3.13 -1.31
C VAL A 121 -1.33 2.35 -0.68
N ALA A 122 -1.50 1.05 -0.53
CA ALA A 122 -0.45 0.16 -0.07
C ALA A 122 0.32 -0.42 -1.27
N SER A 123 1.34 0.30 -1.71
CA SER A 123 2.30 -0.12 -2.74
C SER A 123 3.57 0.72 -2.65
N GLY A 124 4.72 0.12 -2.95
CA GLY A 124 6.00 0.80 -3.10
C GLY A 124 6.35 1.17 -4.55
N ASP A 125 5.46 0.89 -5.53
CA ASP A 125 5.75 1.15 -6.93
C ASP A 125 5.60 2.64 -7.30
N SER A 126 6.75 3.31 -7.38
CA SER A 126 6.80 4.72 -7.77
C SER A 126 6.45 4.98 -9.24
N ARG A 127 6.63 4.00 -10.12
CA ARG A 127 6.41 4.18 -11.57
C ARG A 127 4.94 4.24 -11.89
N ALA A 128 4.16 3.34 -11.27
CA ALA A 128 2.73 3.28 -11.48
C ALA A 128 1.98 4.39 -10.74
N PHE A 129 2.38 4.68 -9.50
CA PHE A 129 1.52 5.44 -8.59
C PHE A 129 1.92 6.89 -8.36
N ARG A 130 3.21 7.26 -8.45
CA ARG A 130 3.65 8.58 -8.03
C ARG A 130 2.87 9.73 -8.69
N GLU A 131 2.87 9.79 -10.00
CA GLU A 131 2.23 10.89 -10.76
C GLU A 131 0.70 10.92 -10.57
N PRO A 132 -0.03 9.81 -10.73
CA PRO A 132 -1.48 9.79 -10.48
C PRO A 132 -1.88 10.18 -9.05
N LEU A 133 -1.08 9.83 -8.04
CA LEU A 133 -1.36 10.18 -6.65
C LEU A 133 -1.12 11.68 -6.39
N GLU A 134 -0.04 12.25 -6.92
CA GLU A 134 0.25 13.69 -6.83
C GLU A 134 -0.86 14.51 -7.53
N GLU A 135 -1.40 14.02 -8.66
CA GLU A 135 -2.55 14.64 -9.35
C GLU A 135 -3.82 14.64 -8.47
N LEU A 136 -4.12 13.55 -7.78
CA LEU A 136 -5.26 13.48 -6.88
C LEU A 136 -5.13 14.45 -5.71
N VAL A 137 -3.93 14.62 -5.15
CA VAL A 137 -3.67 15.64 -4.13
C VAL A 137 -3.93 17.04 -4.67
N ALA A 138 -3.50 17.35 -5.89
CA ALA A 138 -3.77 18.63 -6.53
C ALA A 138 -5.27 18.89 -6.75
N GLN A 139 -6.08 17.83 -6.81
CA GLN A 139 -7.54 17.87 -6.92
C GLN A 139 -8.25 17.85 -5.55
N GLY A 140 -7.50 17.94 -4.45
CA GLY A 140 -8.03 18.06 -3.09
C GLY A 140 -8.34 16.74 -2.40
N VAL A 141 -7.88 15.60 -2.92
CA VAL A 141 -7.95 14.30 -2.24
C VAL A 141 -6.76 14.18 -1.28
N ARG A 142 -7.01 13.82 -0.03
CA ARG A 142 -5.92 13.42 0.87
C ARG A 142 -5.37 12.07 0.41
N VAL A 143 -4.05 11.94 0.30
CA VAL A 143 -3.41 10.69 -0.14
C VAL A 143 -2.34 10.26 0.85
N THR A 144 -2.49 9.03 1.35
CA THR A 144 -1.50 8.38 2.22
C THR A 144 -0.98 7.11 1.53
N VAL A 145 0.32 7.02 1.37
CA VAL A 145 0.97 5.79 0.89
C VAL A 145 1.34 4.94 2.09
N LEU A 146 0.91 3.67 2.06
CA LEU A 146 1.29 2.67 3.04
C LEU A 146 2.38 1.78 2.45
N GLY A 147 3.41 1.49 3.22
CA GLY A 147 4.49 0.64 2.72
C GLY A 147 5.60 0.46 3.73
N PHE A 148 6.65 -0.22 3.31
CA PHE A 148 7.89 -0.26 4.08
C PHE A 148 8.78 0.91 3.62
N ARG A 149 9.30 1.64 4.57
CA ARG A 149 10.12 2.84 4.36
C ARG A 149 11.24 2.65 3.33
N GLU A 150 11.84 1.47 3.31
CA GLU A 150 12.93 1.12 2.39
C GLU A 150 12.46 0.99 0.94
N HIS A 151 11.19 0.68 0.73
CA HIS A 151 10.61 0.38 -0.59
C HIS A 151 9.66 1.46 -1.11
N ALA A 152 9.30 2.45 -0.28
CA ALA A 152 8.38 3.53 -0.64
C ALA A 152 9.05 4.92 -0.67
N SER A 153 10.28 5.00 -1.16
CA SER A 153 11.09 6.23 -1.14
C SER A 153 10.42 7.42 -1.83
N PHE A 154 9.57 7.20 -2.81
CA PHE A 154 8.84 8.26 -3.51
C PHE A 154 7.85 8.97 -2.59
N ALA A 155 7.21 8.24 -1.67
CA ALA A 155 6.27 8.80 -0.71
C ALA A 155 6.99 9.35 0.53
N VAL A 156 7.98 8.61 1.06
CA VAL A 156 8.78 9.05 2.22
C VAL A 156 9.45 10.40 1.98
N ASN A 157 9.84 10.70 0.73
CA ASN A 157 10.50 11.96 0.36
C ASN A 157 9.55 12.94 -0.34
N SER A 158 8.26 12.66 -0.42
CA SER A 158 7.27 13.56 -0.99
C SER A 158 6.99 14.73 -0.05
N LEU A 159 6.66 15.88 -0.63
CA LEU A 159 6.18 17.06 0.10
C LEU A 159 4.65 17.16 0.08
N VAL A 160 3.99 16.30 -0.69
CA VAL A 160 2.54 16.38 -0.93
C VAL A 160 1.81 15.08 -0.58
N LEU A 161 2.51 13.93 -0.56
CA LEU A 161 1.94 12.64 -0.16
C LEU A 161 2.24 12.39 1.33
N ASP A 162 1.24 11.97 2.08
CA ASP A 162 1.46 11.42 3.41
C ASP A 162 2.06 10.00 3.28
N PHE A 163 2.89 9.61 4.22
CA PHE A 163 3.44 8.25 4.30
C PHE A 163 3.21 7.66 5.69
N GLU A 164 2.75 6.42 5.72
CA GLU A 164 2.63 5.61 6.93
C GLU A 164 3.40 4.30 6.75
N ASP A 165 4.33 4.02 7.66
CA ASP A 165 5.04 2.74 7.65
C ASP A 165 4.10 1.63 8.13
N LEU A 166 4.08 0.51 7.43
CA LEU A 166 3.23 -0.62 7.82
C LEU A 166 3.56 -1.17 9.21
N GLU A 167 4.79 -1.01 9.68
CA GLU A 167 5.19 -1.44 11.02
C GLU A 167 4.69 -0.50 12.12
N ASP A 168 4.35 0.75 11.80
CA ASP A 168 3.79 1.72 12.73
C ASP A 168 2.28 1.51 12.95
N ILE A 169 1.62 0.71 12.09
CA ILE A 169 0.19 0.36 12.26
C ILE A 169 0.05 -0.64 13.41
N PRO A 170 -0.73 -0.31 14.45
CA PRO A 170 -0.87 -1.16 15.63
C PRO A 170 -1.34 -2.58 15.31
N GLU A 171 -0.67 -3.57 15.84
CA GLU A 171 -1.01 -5.00 15.70
C GLU A 171 -1.02 -5.54 14.26
N LEU A 172 -0.54 -4.77 13.27
CA LEU A 172 -0.52 -5.24 11.88
C LEU A 172 0.36 -6.47 11.70
N PHE A 173 1.46 -6.55 12.42
CA PHE A 173 2.33 -7.71 12.46
C PHE A 173 2.26 -8.38 13.83
N LEU A 174 2.29 -9.73 13.87
CA LEU A 174 2.30 -10.49 15.12
C LEU A 174 3.58 -10.29 15.93
N GLN A 175 4.67 -10.02 15.24
CA GLN A 175 6.00 -9.76 15.81
C GLN A 175 6.69 -8.69 14.96
N PRO A 176 7.61 -7.91 15.54
CA PRO A 176 8.46 -7.00 14.75
C PRO A 176 9.17 -7.75 13.63
N LEU A 177 9.29 -7.13 12.47
CA LEU A 177 9.99 -7.74 11.34
C LEU A 177 11.48 -7.92 11.69
N PRO A 178 12.08 -9.07 11.35
CA PRO A 178 13.46 -9.38 11.68
C PRO A 178 14.42 -8.57 10.80
N ARG A 179 14.57 -7.30 11.12
CA ARG A 179 15.56 -6.45 10.45
C ARG A 179 16.93 -6.65 11.09
N ILE A 180 17.96 -6.71 10.25
CA ILE A 180 19.33 -6.71 10.74
C ILE A 180 19.67 -5.29 11.20
N THR A 181 20.02 -5.14 12.46
CA THR A 181 20.49 -3.90 13.07
C THR A 181 21.95 -4.07 13.55
N LEU A 182 22.57 -3.01 13.99
CA LEU A 182 23.94 -3.10 14.55
C LEU A 182 24.00 -4.03 15.75
N GLU A 183 22.90 -4.11 16.52
CA GLU A 183 22.80 -4.95 17.73
C GLU A 183 22.55 -6.42 17.39
N THR A 184 22.07 -6.71 16.18
CA THR A 184 21.72 -8.07 15.72
C THR A 184 22.59 -8.56 14.59
N LEU A 185 23.77 -7.94 14.37
CA LEU A 185 24.69 -8.32 13.33
C LEU A 185 25.14 -9.79 13.46
N PRO A 186 24.97 -10.59 12.41
CA PRO A 186 25.55 -11.95 12.38
C PRO A 186 27.09 -11.88 12.34
N ALA A 187 27.73 -12.95 12.79
CA ALA A 187 29.20 -13.02 12.88
C ALA A 187 29.92 -12.83 11.54
N GLU A 188 29.28 -13.26 10.45
CA GLU A 188 29.76 -13.10 9.07
C GLU A 188 29.56 -11.70 8.50
N GLY A 189 28.90 -10.80 9.25
CA GLY A 189 28.51 -9.47 8.80
C GLY A 189 27.21 -9.46 7.99
N ALA A 190 26.64 -8.28 7.81
CA ALA A 190 25.45 -8.08 7.00
C ALA A 190 25.43 -6.70 6.36
N TRP A 191 24.69 -6.59 5.26
CA TRP A 191 24.42 -5.33 4.60
C TRP A 191 23.28 -4.61 5.33
N LEU A 192 23.55 -3.40 5.79
CA LEU A 192 22.52 -2.48 6.28
C LEU A 192 22.13 -1.55 5.13
N PRO A 193 20.96 -1.72 4.51
CA PRO A 193 20.52 -0.87 3.42
C PRO A 193 20.35 0.58 3.90
N PRO A 194 20.56 1.57 3.03
CA PRO A 194 20.37 2.96 3.39
C PRO A 194 18.90 3.24 3.70
N LEU A 195 18.65 4.03 4.75
CA LEU A 195 17.30 4.52 5.09
C LEU A 195 16.74 5.46 4.00
N ARG A 196 17.63 6.09 3.23
CA ARG A 196 17.29 6.93 2.06
C ARG A 196 18.34 6.71 0.97
N PRO A 197 17.95 6.59 -0.29
CA PRO A 197 18.91 6.49 -1.38
C PRO A 197 19.75 7.78 -1.49
N LEU A 198 21.02 7.64 -1.86
CA LEU A 198 21.93 8.81 -2.05
C LEU A 198 21.34 9.86 -3.00
N SER A 199 20.60 9.44 -4.02
CA SER A 199 19.91 10.34 -4.96
C SER A 199 18.89 11.26 -4.28
N ALA A 200 18.29 10.86 -3.19
CA ALA A 200 17.35 11.69 -2.42
C ALA A 200 18.09 12.84 -1.68
N LEU A 201 19.31 12.56 -1.19
CA LEU A 201 20.14 13.57 -0.53
C LEU A 201 20.72 14.58 -1.53
N LEU A 202 21.13 14.11 -2.71
CA LEU A 202 21.73 14.97 -3.74
C LEU A 202 20.74 15.95 -4.36
N ARG A 203 19.44 15.60 -4.43
CA ARG A 203 18.41 16.48 -4.98
C ARG A 203 18.16 17.73 -4.12
N HIS A 204 18.34 17.66 -2.81
CA HIS A 204 18.21 18.82 -1.91
C HIS A 204 19.41 19.79 -2.00
N SER A 205 20.58 19.29 -2.39
CA SER A 205 21.80 20.12 -2.53
C SER A 205 21.87 20.88 -3.86
N ILE A 206 21.02 20.56 -4.84
CA ILE A 206 21.04 21.18 -6.18
C ILE A 206 20.00 22.31 -6.30
N VAL A 207 19.11 22.49 -5.32
CA VAL A 207 17.98 23.45 -5.39
C VAL A 207 18.27 24.76 -4.65
N GLU A 208 19.43 24.98 -4.07
CA GLU A 208 19.83 26.34 -3.65
C GLU A 208 20.53 27.06 -4.80
N PRO A 209 19.86 27.96 -5.56
CA PRO A 209 20.56 28.92 -6.36
C PRO A 209 21.22 29.91 -5.39
N ALA A 210 22.55 30.01 -5.45
CA ALA A 210 23.25 31.09 -4.82
C ALA A 210 22.64 32.42 -5.28
N LEU A 211 22.14 33.22 -4.33
CA LEU A 211 21.91 34.67 -4.49
C LEU A 211 23.21 35.40 -4.50
#